data_8863ba8155bcc211139e781619a647a8
#
_entry.id   8863ba8155bcc211139e781619a647a8
#
_cell.length_a   1.000
_cell.length_b   1.000
_cell.length_c   1.000
_cell.angle_alpha   90.00
_cell.angle_beta   90.00
_cell.angle_gamma   90.00
#
_symmetry.space_group_name_H-M   'P 1'
#
loop_
_entity.id
_entity.type
_entity.pdbx_description
1 polymer ?
#
loop_
_entity_poly.entity_id
_entity_poly.type
_entity_poly.pdbx_seq_one_letter_code
_entity_poly.pdbx_strand_id
1 'polypeptide(L)'
;GFSELFIMEYSQGPEDWNSSALGPVSGQSGMLSEEQIGELWNIPTLTHGAVNRAPVVAQAQASGLLSEIASALSGTNRVPAVNRARLVVFMGSENNVGRVAGLAGFSWKVPGIRAETPLLPGCSMAFELWNTPSGPQVRCFFITLSIRALHEKIPVAVNGRYAVIEPLVLPVFGEDGEAVVTPLSRFEKIASSRVRNACVPSEPSVVREVVTQ
;
A
#
# COMPACT_ATOMS: atom_id res chain seq x y z
N GLY A 1 -9.16 2.94 -16.78
CA GLY A 1 -10.22 2.32 -17.63
C GLY A 1 -11.62 2.74 -17.20
N PHE A 2 -12.69 2.27 -17.89
CA PHE A 2 -14.08 2.65 -17.56
C PHE A 2 -14.46 2.32 -16.12
N SER A 3 -14.04 1.18 -15.58
CA SER A 3 -14.30 0.81 -14.18
C SER A 3 -13.75 1.83 -13.19
N GLU A 4 -12.58 2.38 -13.44
CA GLU A 4 -11.95 3.40 -12.59
C GLU A 4 -12.75 4.72 -12.60
N LEU A 5 -13.34 5.09 -13.71
CA LEU A 5 -14.21 6.28 -13.79
C LEU A 5 -15.42 6.14 -12.85
N PHE A 6 -16.11 5.00 -12.87
CA PHE A 6 -17.24 4.75 -11.96
C PHE A 6 -16.80 4.72 -10.50
N ILE A 7 -15.63 4.16 -10.21
CA ILE A 7 -15.08 4.13 -8.87
C ILE A 7 -14.73 5.55 -8.38
N MET A 8 -14.12 6.36 -9.25
CA MET A 8 -13.80 7.76 -8.93
C MET A 8 -15.05 8.58 -8.68
N GLU A 9 -16.05 8.45 -9.54
CA GLU A 9 -17.35 9.13 -9.37
C GLU A 9 -18.04 8.73 -8.07
N TYR A 10 -18.05 7.43 -7.77
CA TYR A 10 -18.61 6.95 -6.50
C TYR A 10 -17.87 7.54 -5.29
N SER A 11 -16.54 7.66 -5.34
CA SER A 11 -15.74 8.19 -4.24
C SER A 11 -15.85 9.71 -4.06
N GLN A 12 -16.39 10.44 -5.03
CA GLN A 12 -16.70 11.87 -4.88
C GLN A 12 -17.87 12.12 -3.90
N GLY A 13 -18.71 11.13 -3.67
CA GLY A 13 -19.82 11.17 -2.73
C GLY A 13 -21.14 11.63 -3.36
N PRO A 14 -22.24 11.53 -2.60
CA PRO A 14 -23.58 11.71 -3.14
C PRO A 14 -23.90 13.14 -3.60
N GLU A 15 -23.24 14.13 -3.03
CA GLU A 15 -23.52 15.55 -3.34
C GLU A 15 -23.02 15.94 -4.74
N ASP A 16 -21.94 15.31 -5.20
CA ASP A 16 -21.29 15.65 -6.47
C ASP A 16 -21.78 14.78 -7.64
N TRP A 17 -22.58 13.73 -7.37
CA TRP A 17 -23.05 12.79 -8.38
C TRP A 17 -23.89 13.43 -9.49
N ASN A 18 -24.73 14.41 -9.15
CA ASN A 18 -25.58 15.10 -10.12
C ASN A 18 -24.81 16.05 -11.05
N SER A 19 -23.57 16.41 -10.70
CA SER A 19 -22.70 17.25 -11.50
C SER A 19 -21.61 16.45 -12.24
N SER A 20 -21.64 15.13 -12.13
CA SER A 20 -20.65 14.27 -12.75
C SER A 20 -20.71 14.33 -14.28
N ALA A 21 -19.52 14.26 -14.91
CA ALA A 21 -19.39 14.27 -16.37
C ALA A 21 -20.04 13.04 -17.02
N LEU A 22 -20.30 11.98 -16.26
CA LEU A 22 -20.95 10.77 -16.75
C LEU A 22 -22.48 10.88 -16.75
N GLY A 23 -23.04 11.88 -16.05
CA GLY A 23 -24.49 12.08 -15.90
C GLY A 23 -25.18 10.88 -15.21
N PRO A 24 -26.48 10.97 -14.92
CA PRO A 24 -27.22 9.80 -14.50
C PRO A 24 -27.25 8.84 -15.70
N VAL A 25 -26.58 7.70 -15.55
CA VAL A 25 -26.57 6.64 -16.57
C VAL A 25 -28.03 6.25 -16.84
N SER A 26 -28.57 6.84 -17.91
CA SER A 26 -29.89 6.59 -18.50
C SER A 26 -31.02 6.20 -17.54
N GLY A 27 -31.73 7.18 -17.00
CA GLY A 27 -33.11 7.00 -16.55
C GLY A 27 -33.33 6.24 -15.24
N GLN A 28 -32.28 5.75 -14.59
CA GLN A 28 -32.35 5.20 -13.25
C GLN A 28 -31.69 6.18 -12.28
N SER A 29 -32.46 6.69 -11.35
CA SER A 29 -32.03 7.49 -10.20
C SER A 29 -31.27 6.61 -9.19
N GLY A 30 -30.19 5.96 -9.60
CA GLY A 30 -29.49 5.02 -8.74
C GLY A 30 -27.98 5.09 -8.92
N MET A 31 -27.28 5.63 -7.91
CA MET A 31 -25.88 5.35 -7.73
C MET A 31 -25.66 3.83 -7.70
N LEU A 32 -24.51 3.38 -8.19
CA LEU A 32 -24.09 2.00 -8.01
C LEU A 32 -24.05 1.69 -6.51
N SER A 33 -24.51 0.49 -6.14
CA SER A 33 -24.39 0.04 -4.76
C SER A 33 -22.93 -0.22 -4.38
N GLU A 34 -22.63 -0.23 -3.07
CA GLU A 34 -21.31 -0.60 -2.57
C GLU A 34 -20.84 -1.97 -3.11
N GLU A 35 -21.77 -2.93 -3.23
CA GLU A 35 -21.49 -4.25 -3.79
C GLU A 35 -21.09 -4.16 -5.27
N GLN A 36 -21.83 -3.40 -6.07
CA GLN A 36 -21.53 -3.20 -7.48
C GLN A 36 -20.19 -2.50 -7.69
N ILE A 37 -19.84 -1.52 -6.85
CA ILE A 37 -18.53 -0.89 -6.85
C ILE A 37 -17.44 -1.89 -6.49
N GLY A 38 -17.66 -2.74 -5.47
CA GLY A 38 -16.74 -3.82 -5.11
C GLY A 38 -16.49 -4.79 -6.27
N GLU A 39 -17.53 -5.13 -7.02
CA GLU A 39 -17.39 -5.96 -8.23
C GLU A 39 -16.58 -5.25 -9.32
N LEU A 40 -16.83 -3.97 -9.57
CA LEU A 40 -16.06 -3.19 -10.53
C LEU A 40 -14.59 -3.06 -10.12
N TRP A 41 -14.30 -3.03 -8.81
CA TRP A 41 -12.93 -2.94 -8.30
C TRP A 41 -12.07 -4.15 -8.61
N ASN A 42 -12.68 -5.30 -8.87
CA ASN A 42 -11.95 -6.50 -9.29
C ASN A 42 -11.17 -6.27 -10.59
N ILE A 43 -11.69 -5.46 -11.52
CA ILE A 43 -11.06 -5.21 -12.83
C ILE A 43 -9.72 -4.46 -12.68
N PRO A 44 -9.65 -3.25 -12.08
CA PRO A 44 -8.38 -2.59 -11.86
C PRO A 44 -7.45 -3.39 -10.94
N THR A 45 -7.98 -4.11 -9.94
CA THR A 45 -7.16 -4.96 -9.07
C THR A 45 -6.41 -6.02 -9.85
N LEU A 46 -7.08 -6.74 -10.75
CA LEU A 46 -6.45 -7.74 -11.62
C LEU A 46 -5.44 -7.11 -12.57
N THR A 47 -5.78 -5.96 -13.14
CA THR A 47 -4.87 -5.23 -14.04
C THR A 47 -3.61 -4.76 -13.30
N HIS A 48 -3.77 -4.13 -12.13
CA HIS A 48 -2.64 -3.71 -11.29
C HIS A 48 -1.81 -4.92 -10.82
N GLY A 49 -2.47 -6.03 -10.50
CA GLY A 49 -1.81 -7.28 -10.15
C GLY A 49 -0.91 -7.77 -11.29
N ALA A 50 -1.44 -7.83 -12.50
CA ALA A 50 -0.70 -8.30 -13.67
C ALA A 50 0.46 -7.38 -14.07
N VAL A 51 0.29 -6.06 -13.93
CA VAL A 51 1.29 -5.07 -14.36
C VAL A 51 2.28 -4.74 -13.25
N ASN A 52 1.80 -4.29 -12.09
CA ASN A 52 2.66 -3.75 -11.04
C ASN A 52 3.31 -4.83 -10.18
N ARG A 53 2.63 -5.97 -9.98
CA ARG A 53 3.12 -7.06 -9.14
C ARG A 53 3.87 -8.15 -9.92
N ALA A 54 3.92 -8.05 -11.26
CA ALA A 54 4.74 -8.95 -12.07
C ALA A 54 6.20 -8.91 -11.56
N PRO A 55 6.85 -10.05 -11.30
CA PRO A 55 8.15 -10.11 -10.64
C PRO A 55 9.22 -9.20 -11.28
N VAL A 56 9.27 -9.18 -12.60
CA VAL A 56 10.22 -8.35 -13.35
C VAL A 56 9.96 -6.86 -13.14
N VAL A 57 8.69 -6.44 -13.20
CA VAL A 57 8.30 -5.03 -13.02
C VAL A 57 8.49 -4.60 -11.58
N ALA A 58 8.01 -5.41 -10.62
CA ALA A 58 8.18 -5.15 -9.21
C ALA A 58 9.65 -5.02 -8.84
N GLN A 59 10.50 -5.94 -9.31
CA GLN A 59 11.93 -5.88 -9.06
C GLN A 59 12.59 -4.66 -9.70
N ALA A 60 12.24 -4.31 -10.93
CA ALA A 60 12.83 -3.16 -11.60
C ALA A 60 12.45 -1.82 -10.97
N GLN A 61 11.20 -1.69 -10.49
CA GLN A 61 10.63 -0.40 -10.09
C GLN A 61 10.48 -0.22 -8.57
N ALA A 62 10.53 -1.30 -7.77
CA ALA A 62 10.42 -1.21 -6.32
C ALA A 62 11.72 -1.51 -5.57
N SER A 63 12.78 -1.98 -6.22
CA SER A 63 14.04 -2.28 -5.54
C SER A 63 14.61 -1.08 -4.80
N GLY A 64 14.63 0.09 -5.42
CA GLY A 64 15.09 1.33 -4.78
C GLY A 64 14.28 1.65 -3.52
N LEU A 65 12.94 1.67 -3.65
CA LEU A 65 12.06 2.03 -2.53
C LEU A 65 12.14 0.99 -1.39
N LEU A 66 12.14 -0.30 -1.69
CA LEU A 66 12.28 -1.33 -0.66
C LEU A 66 13.65 -1.26 0.05
N SER A 67 14.72 -0.93 -0.68
CA SER A 67 16.04 -0.69 -0.11
C SER A 67 16.05 0.52 0.82
N GLU A 68 15.39 1.63 0.44
CA GLU A 68 15.25 2.82 1.28
C GLU A 68 14.44 2.53 2.55
N ILE A 69 13.33 1.77 2.44
CA ILE A 69 12.54 1.35 3.60
C ILE A 69 13.39 0.50 4.56
N ALA A 70 14.10 -0.49 4.03
CA ALA A 70 14.94 -1.37 4.85
C ALA A 70 16.05 -0.59 5.56
N SER A 71 16.73 0.31 4.84
CA SER A 71 17.81 1.13 5.41
C SER A 71 17.31 2.15 6.44
N ALA A 72 16.09 2.68 6.27
CA ALA A 72 15.48 3.56 7.25
C ALA A 72 15.15 2.81 8.56
N LEU A 73 14.61 1.59 8.46
CA LEU A 73 14.32 0.75 9.62
C LEU A 73 15.58 0.30 10.38
N SER A 74 16.66 0.01 9.66
CA SER A 74 17.93 -0.43 10.27
C SER A 74 18.83 0.71 10.72
N GLY A 75 18.46 1.97 10.47
CA GLY A 75 19.27 3.12 10.81
C GLY A 75 20.55 3.25 9.97
N THR A 76 20.58 2.63 8.79
CA THR A 76 21.73 2.62 7.86
C THR A 76 21.49 3.42 6.59
N ASN A 77 20.44 4.27 6.59
CA ASN A 77 20.12 5.10 5.44
C ASN A 77 21.22 6.11 5.13
N ARG A 78 21.45 6.36 3.84
CA ARG A 78 22.49 7.30 3.35
C ARG A 78 22.22 8.74 3.77
N VAL A 79 20.96 9.07 4.08
CA VAL A 79 20.56 10.38 4.60
C VAL A 79 20.57 10.34 6.12
N PRO A 80 21.52 10.98 6.83
CA PRO A 80 21.64 10.88 8.29
C PRO A 80 20.40 11.33 9.06
N ALA A 81 19.59 12.24 8.49
CA ALA A 81 18.37 12.70 9.09
C ALA A 81 17.30 11.58 9.16
N VAL A 82 17.22 10.70 8.16
CA VAL A 82 16.33 9.53 8.14
C VAL A 82 16.64 8.58 9.31
N ASN A 83 17.90 8.35 9.59
CA ASN A 83 18.33 7.44 10.67
C ASN A 83 17.95 7.93 12.08
N ARG A 84 17.64 9.21 12.23
CA ARG A 84 17.22 9.84 13.50
C ARG A 84 15.73 10.14 13.55
N ALA A 85 15.03 9.97 12.42
CA ALA A 85 13.61 10.27 12.33
C ALA A 85 12.79 9.19 13.04
N ARG A 86 11.76 9.63 13.77
CA ARG A 86 10.77 8.73 14.37
C ARG A 86 9.69 8.31 13.38
N LEU A 87 9.50 9.08 12.33
CA LEU A 87 8.57 8.85 11.24
C LEU A 87 9.24 9.25 9.92
N VAL A 88 9.23 8.35 8.95
CA VAL A 88 9.66 8.62 7.57
C VAL A 88 8.47 8.36 6.66
N VAL A 89 8.13 9.32 5.81
CA VAL A 89 7.02 9.21 4.87
C VAL A 89 7.55 9.23 3.44
N PHE A 90 7.31 8.15 2.71
CA PHE A 90 7.57 8.07 1.27
C PHE A 90 6.28 8.37 0.51
N MET A 91 6.22 9.55 -0.11
CA MET A 91 5.07 9.94 -0.93
C MET A 91 5.17 9.30 -2.32
N GLY A 92 4.08 8.67 -2.75
CA GLY A 92 4.00 8.00 -4.03
C GLY A 92 2.55 7.78 -4.46
N SER A 93 2.37 6.95 -5.49
CA SER A 93 1.06 6.50 -5.94
C SER A 93 0.77 5.07 -5.46
N GLU A 94 -0.46 4.63 -5.66
CA GLU A 94 -0.87 3.22 -5.43
C GLU A 94 0.02 2.22 -6.18
N ASN A 95 0.57 2.62 -7.34
CA ASN A 95 1.49 1.78 -8.09
C ASN A 95 2.77 1.47 -7.29
N ASN A 96 3.28 2.42 -6.51
CA ASN A 96 4.43 2.19 -5.64
C ASN A 96 4.11 1.18 -4.55
N VAL A 97 2.91 1.29 -3.94
CA VAL A 97 2.42 0.32 -2.95
C VAL A 97 2.30 -1.07 -3.58
N GLY A 98 1.66 -1.19 -4.73
CA GLY A 98 1.51 -2.46 -5.45
C GLY A 98 2.83 -3.11 -5.84
N ARG A 99 3.82 -2.32 -6.29
CA ARG A 99 5.15 -2.81 -6.69
C ARG A 99 5.97 -3.26 -5.48
N VAL A 100 5.98 -2.49 -4.39
CA VAL A 100 6.63 -2.90 -3.13
C VAL A 100 5.99 -4.18 -2.62
N ALA A 101 4.65 -4.26 -2.63
CA ALA A 101 3.94 -5.47 -2.23
C ALA A 101 4.30 -6.67 -3.11
N GLY A 102 4.33 -6.49 -4.43
CA GLY A 102 4.74 -7.53 -5.37
C GLY A 102 6.16 -8.01 -5.12
N LEU A 103 7.10 -7.10 -4.89
CA LEU A 103 8.50 -7.41 -4.59
C LEU A 103 8.65 -8.07 -3.22
N ALA A 104 7.97 -7.57 -2.20
CA ALA A 104 8.01 -8.13 -0.84
C ALA A 104 7.12 -9.37 -0.68
N GLY A 105 6.28 -9.71 -1.66
CA GLY A 105 5.38 -10.86 -1.61
C GLY A 105 4.20 -10.66 -0.65
N PHE A 106 3.83 -9.43 -0.33
CA PHE A 106 2.68 -9.14 0.51
C PHE A 106 1.35 -9.34 -0.24
N SER A 107 0.34 -9.76 0.49
CA SER A 107 -1.05 -9.80 0.03
C SER A 107 -1.99 -9.34 1.13
N TRP A 108 -3.16 -8.87 0.74
CA TRP A 108 -4.23 -8.45 1.65
C TRP A 108 -5.59 -8.59 0.99
N LYS A 109 -6.63 -8.48 1.80
CA LYS A 109 -8.03 -8.44 1.35
C LYS A 109 -8.68 -7.14 1.85
N VAL A 110 -9.63 -6.65 1.08
CA VAL A 110 -10.48 -5.54 1.49
C VAL A 110 -11.94 -6.01 1.43
N PRO A 111 -12.71 -5.85 2.49
CA PRO A 111 -14.12 -6.25 2.50
C PRO A 111 -14.88 -5.65 1.32
N GLY A 112 -15.72 -6.46 0.68
CA GLY A 112 -16.49 -6.05 -0.50
C GLY A 112 -15.76 -6.20 -1.84
N ILE A 113 -14.45 -6.51 -1.86
CA ILE A 113 -13.67 -6.75 -3.07
C ILE A 113 -13.17 -8.19 -3.07
N ARG A 114 -13.50 -8.96 -4.12
CA ARG A 114 -13.12 -10.39 -4.20
C ARG A 114 -11.67 -10.62 -4.61
N ALA A 115 -11.15 -9.76 -5.48
CA ALA A 115 -9.77 -9.86 -5.93
C ALA A 115 -8.80 -9.56 -4.78
N GLU A 116 -7.70 -10.30 -4.73
CA GLU A 116 -6.65 -10.09 -3.72
C GLU A 116 -5.81 -8.86 -4.03
N THR A 117 -5.35 -8.19 -2.98
CA THR A 117 -4.46 -7.01 -3.07
C THR A 117 -5.04 -5.82 -3.81
N PRO A 118 -6.29 -5.42 -3.54
CA PRO A 118 -6.85 -4.23 -4.16
C PRO A 118 -6.14 -2.97 -3.66
N LEU A 119 -5.91 -2.04 -4.59
CA LEU A 119 -5.33 -0.73 -4.30
C LEU A 119 -6.43 0.32 -4.38
N LEU A 120 -6.81 0.86 -3.23
CA LEU A 120 -7.83 1.90 -3.14
C LEU A 120 -7.17 3.28 -3.06
N PRO A 121 -7.85 4.36 -3.48
CA PRO A 121 -7.35 5.71 -3.32
C PRO A 121 -6.94 6.01 -1.88
N GLY A 122 -5.79 6.63 -1.69
CA GLY A 122 -5.25 6.96 -0.37
C GLY A 122 -4.71 5.76 0.42
N CYS A 123 -4.60 4.58 -0.20
CA CYS A 123 -3.99 3.44 0.46
C CYS A 123 -2.50 3.68 0.76
N SER A 124 -2.02 3.05 1.80
CA SER A 124 -0.62 3.14 2.24
C SER A 124 -0.13 1.81 2.82
N MET A 125 1.19 1.68 2.88
CA MET A 125 1.86 0.63 3.66
C MET A 125 2.60 1.28 4.82
N ALA A 126 2.47 0.71 6.01
CA ALA A 126 3.24 1.10 7.18
C ALA A 126 4.21 -0.01 7.58
N PHE A 127 5.41 0.39 7.93
CA PHE A 127 6.45 -0.48 8.47
C PHE A 127 6.84 0.09 9.83
N GLU A 128 6.63 -0.69 10.87
CA GLU A 128 6.91 -0.27 12.25
C GLU A 128 8.10 -1.05 12.80
N LEU A 129 9.04 -0.33 13.40
CA LEU A 129 10.15 -0.92 14.13
C LEU A 129 9.84 -0.89 15.63
N TRP A 130 9.85 -2.05 16.25
CA TRP A 130 9.60 -2.23 17.67
C TRP A 130 10.85 -2.79 18.36
N ASN A 131 11.30 -2.13 19.42
CA ASN A 131 12.32 -2.66 20.30
C ASN A 131 11.69 -3.58 21.34
N THR A 132 12.04 -4.85 21.30
CA THR A 132 11.53 -5.87 22.23
C THR A 132 12.68 -6.49 23.03
N PRO A 133 12.39 -7.19 24.13
CA PRO A 133 13.44 -7.89 24.89
C PRO A 133 14.21 -8.93 24.06
N SER A 134 13.59 -9.46 22.99
CA SER A 134 14.21 -10.40 22.04
C SER A 134 14.93 -9.72 20.89
N GLY A 135 15.03 -8.39 20.90
CA GLY A 135 15.66 -7.57 19.86
C GLY A 135 14.66 -6.81 18.99
N PRO A 136 15.15 -6.03 18.02
CA PRO A 136 14.31 -5.22 17.14
C PRO A 136 13.48 -6.10 16.20
N GLN A 137 12.21 -5.76 16.08
CA GLN A 137 11.23 -6.48 15.25
C GLN A 137 10.47 -5.52 14.35
N VAL A 138 10.10 -5.98 13.16
CA VAL A 138 9.34 -5.24 12.15
C VAL A 138 7.93 -5.80 12.07
N ARG A 139 6.96 -4.89 12.03
CA ARG A 139 5.56 -5.16 11.67
C ARG A 139 5.24 -4.40 10.40
N CYS A 140 4.47 -5.00 9.54
CA CYS A 140 4.04 -4.39 8.30
C CYS A 140 2.51 -4.36 8.23
N PHE A 141 1.93 -3.27 7.71
CA PHE A 141 0.50 -3.12 7.58
C PHE A 141 0.15 -2.54 6.21
N PHE A 142 -0.98 -2.96 5.67
CA PHE A 142 -1.68 -2.24 4.62
C PHE A 142 -2.82 -1.46 5.27
N ILE A 143 -2.95 -0.20 4.91
CA ILE A 143 -3.92 0.73 5.48
C ILE A 143 -4.71 1.36 4.33
N THR A 144 -6.02 1.28 4.38
CA THR A 144 -6.92 1.90 3.41
C THR A 144 -8.25 2.27 4.04
N LEU A 145 -9.09 2.97 3.31
CA LEU A 145 -10.50 3.17 3.64
C LEU A 145 -11.34 2.04 3.03
N SER A 146 -12.44 1.69 3.67
CA SER A 146 -13.47 0.86 3.04
C SER A 146 -14.12 1.61 1.86
N ILE A 147 -14.78 0.89 0.96
CA ILE A 147 -15.52 1.48 -0.17
C ILE A 147 -16.54 2.51 0.36
N ARG A 148 -17.24 2.16 1.43
CA ARG A 148 -18.20 3.05 2.09
C ARG A 148 -17.55 4.33 2.64
N ALA A 149 -16.40 4.20 3.30
CA ALA A 149 -15.70 5.35 3.86
C ALA A 149 -15.17 6.31 2.79
N LEU A 150 -14.77 5.79 1.63
CA LEU A 150 -14.42 6.62 0.47
C LEU A 150 -15.62 7.42 -0.02
N HIS A 151 -16.80 6.79 -0.12
CA HIS A 151 -18.03 7.44 -0.57
C HIS A 151 -18.52 8.50 0.43
N GLU A 152 -18.55 8.18 1.71
CA GLU A 152 -19.00 9.07 2.78
C GLU A 152 -17.93 10.10 3.20
N LYS A 153 -16.76 10.12 2.56
CA LYS A 153 -15.62 11.02 2.87
C LYS A 153 -15.20 10.96 4.34
N ILE A 154 -15.28 9.77 4.94
CA ILE A 154 -14.94 9.57 6.34
C ILE A 154 -13.40 9.50 6.47
N PRO A 155 -12.78 10.33 7.32
CA PRO A 155 -11.33 10.29 7.50
C PRO A 155 -10.86 8.99 8.14
N VAL A 156 -9.63 8.57 7.82
CA VAL A 156 -8.97 7.45 8.50
C VAL A 156 -8.79 7.80 9.97
N ALA A 157 -9.49 7.07 10.83
CA ALA A 157 -9.28 7.15 12.27
C ALA A 157 -8.71 5.81 12.75
N VAL A 158 -7.66 5.86 13.56
CA VAL A 158 -6.92 4.67 14.05
C VAL A 158 -7.82 3.66 14.77
N ASN A 159 -8.92 4.11 15.35
CA ASN A 159 -9.94 3.27 15.99
C ASN A 159 -11.28 3.30 15.22
N GLY A 160 -11.26 3.76 13.98
CA GLY A 160 -12.47 4.00 13.19
C GLY A 160 -13.01 2.73 12.54
N ARG A 161 -14.33 2.58 12.61
CA ARG A 161 -15.14 1.50 12.00
C ARG A 161 -14.93 1.37 10.48
N TYR A 162 -14.22 2.29 9.84
CA TYR A 162 -14.15 2.45 8.39
C TYR A 162 -12.73 2.34 7.83
N ALA A 163 -11.70 2.35 8.69
CA ALA A 163 -10.35 2.06 8.26
C ALA A 163 -10.17 0.55 8.16
N VAL A 164 -9.62 0.09 7.05
CA VAL A 164 -9.16 -1.28 6.88
C VAL A 164 -7.67 -1.28 7.17
N ILE A 165 -7.27 -1.93 8.25
CA ILE A 165 -5.86 -2.08 8.65
C ILE A 165 -5.58 -3.58 8.65
N GLU A 166 -4.92 -4.06 7.59
CA GLU A 166 -4.56 -5.46 7.45
C GLU A 166 -3.09 -5.68 7.81
N PRO A 167 -2.79 -6.53 8.81
CA PRO A 167 -1.43 -6.94 9.06
C PRO A 167 -0.90 -7.70 7.85
N LEU A 168 0.29 -7.30 7.39
CA LEU A 168 0.95 -7.94 6.26
C LEU A 168 1.87 -9.04 6.79
N VAL A 169 1.66 -10.23 6.27
CA VAL A 169 2.48 -11.39 6.56
C VAL A 169 3.63 -11.44 5.56
N LEU A 170 4.86 -11.46 6.06
CA LEU A 170 6.04 -11.70 5.23
C LEU A 170 6.09 -13.20 4.88
N PRO A 171 5.99 -13.57 3.60
CA PRO A 171 6.19 -14.94 3.20
C PRO A 171 7.65 -15.33 3.45
N VAL A 172 7.84 -16.31 4.31
CA VAL A 172 9.14 -16.84 4.66
C VAL A 172 9.48 -17.96 3.69
N PHE A 173 10.39 -17.71 2.74
CA PHE A 173 10.87 -18.77 1.85
C PHE A 173 11.73 -19.77 2.63
N GLY A 174 11.35 -21.05 2.58
CA GLY A 174 12.11 -22.17 3.12
C GLY A 174 11.71 -22.63 4.52
N GLU A 175 10.74 -21.99 5.15
CA GLU A 175 10.11 -22.50 6.38
C GLU A 175 8.60 -22.35 6.22
N ASP A 176 7.83 -23.36 6.59
CA ASP A 176 6.37 -23.33 6.64
C ASP A 176 5.94 -22.35 7.76
N GLY A 177 5.89 -21.06 7.46
CA GLY A 177 5.55 -20.07 8.47
C GLY A 177 5.28 -18.68 7.92
N GLU A 178 4.12 -18.20 8.28
CA GLU A 178 3.70 -16.81 8.12
C GLU A 178 4.04 -16.04 9.39
N ALA A 179 4.78 -14.95 9.30
CA ALA A 179 5.12 -14.13 10.45
C ALA A 179 4.53 -12.72 10.32
N VAL A 180 3.58 -12.39 11.18
CA VAL A 180 3.04 -11.01 11.34
C VAL A 180 4.09 -10.09 11.97
N VAL A 181 5.03 -10.67 12.73
CA VAL A 181 6.13 -9.97 13.39
C VAL A 181 7.43 -10.65 13.01
N THR A 182 8.36 -9.90 12.47
CA THR A 182 9.61 -10.44 11.92
C THR A 182 10.81 -9.75 12.57
N PRO A 183 11.84 -10.49 13.05
CA PRO A 183 13.09 -9.87 13.47
C PRO A 183 13.65 -8.95 12.36
N LEU A 184 14.17 -7.78 12.75
CA LEU A 184 14.72 -6.81 11.78
C LEU A 184 15.76 -7.46 10.86
N SER A 185 16.69 -8.24 11.41
CA SER A 185 17.72 -8.94 10.63
C SER A 185 17.15 -9.89 9.56
N ARG A 186 16.01 -10.51 9.86
CA ARG A 186 15.32 -11.37 8.90
C ARG A 186 14.61 -10.55 7.83
N PHE A 187 13.97 -9.44 8.21
CA PHE A 187 13.38 -8.50 7.26
C PHE A 187 14.42 -7.97 6.28
N GLU A 188 15.59 -7.54 6.78
CA GLU A 188 16.72 -7.07 5.96
C GLU A 188 17.20 -8.16 4.98
N LYS A 189 17.33 -9.40 5.46
CA LYS A 189 17.72 -10.52 4.60
C LYS A 189 16.71 -10.80 3.51
N ILE A 190 15.41 -10.74 3.82
CA ILE A 190 14.33 -10.90 2.83
C ILE A 190 14.38 -9.74 1.83
N ALA A 191 14.44 -8.50 2.30
CA ALA A 191 14.51 -7.33 1.44
C ALA A 191 15.70 -7.38 0.50
N SER A 192 16.90 -7.63 1.03
CA SER A 192 18.15 -7.71 0.23
C SER A 192 18.12 -8.84 -0.80
N SER A 193 17.51 -9.98 -0.48
CA SER A 193 17.41 -11.12 -1.43
C SER A 193 16.49 -10.83 -2.62
N ARG A 194 15.57 -9.87 -2.49
CA ARG A 194 14.59 -9.52 -3.54
C ARG A 194 14.96 -8.28 -4.32
N VAL A 195 15.72 -7.38 -3.71
CA VAL A 195 16.21 -6.17 -4.33
C VAL A 195 17.23 -6.51 -5.42
N ARG A 196 17.06 -5.90 -6.60
CA ARG A 196 18.05 -5.93 -7.67
C ARG A 196 18.96 -4.70 -7.55
N ASN A 197 20.21 -4.88 -7.16
CA ASN A 197 21.14 -3.78 -6.91
C ASN A 197 21.29 -2.82 -8.11
N ALA A 198 21.25 -3.34 -9.33
CA ALA A 198 21.30 -2.51 -10.54
C ALA A 198 20.09 -1.56 -10.71
N CYS A 199 19.00 -1.78 -9.94
CA CYS A 199 17.79 -0.95 -9.94
C CYS A 199 17.69 -0.05 -8.70
N VAL A 200 18.72 -0.05 -7.84
CA VAL A 200 18.81 0.86 -6.70
C VAL A 200 19.57 2.09 -7.13
N PRO A 201 19.01 3.31 -7.02
CA PRO A 201 19.67 4.54 -7.38
C PRO A 201 20.99 4.71 -6.61
N SER A 202 22.02 5.19 -7.29
CA SER A 202 23.32 5.52 -6.67
C SER A 202 23.23 6.72 -5.74
N GLU A 203 22.30 7.63 -6.05
CA GLU A 203 22.03 8.85 -5.27
C GLU A 203 20.80 8.62 -4.36
N PRO A 204 20.79 9.21 -3.14
CA PRO A 204 19.65 9.11 -2.27
C PRO A 204 18.43 9.81 -2.88
N SER A 205 17.24 9.28 -2.63
CA SER A 205 15.99 9.97 -2.95
C SER A 205 15.97 11.34 -2.25
N VAL A 206 15.45 12.36 -2.94
CA VAL A 206 15.39 13.72 -2.38
C VAL A 206 14.46 13.71 -1.17
N VAL A 207 15.03 13.86 0.01
CA VAL A 207 14.26 14.08 1.26
C VAL A 207 13.98 15.59 1.34
N ARG A 208 12.73 15.98 1.17
CA ARG A 208 12.34 17.39 1.19
C ARG A 208 12.18 17.96 2.60
N GLU A 209 11.84 17.11 3.58
CA GLU A 209 11.67 17.54 4.96
C GLU A 209 11.81 16.36 5.92
N VAL A 210 12.57 16.55 6.99
CA VAL A 210 12.63 15.62 8.12
C VAL A 210 12.16 16.37 9.35
N VAL A 211 10.97 16.05 9.82
CA VAL A 211 10.45 16.59 11.08
C VAL A 211 11.10 15.80 12.23
N THR A 212 12.08 16.43 12.88
CA THR A 212 12.63 15.96 14.15
C THR A 212 11.96 16.73 15.28
N GLN A 213 11.14 16.08 16.09
CA GLN A 213 10.71 16.55 17.41
C GLN A 213 11.31 15.70 18.49
#